data_ba27bfd202782eb5a3efcfd6822bb49f
#
_entry.id   ba27bfd202782eb5a3efcfd6822bb49f
#
_cell.length_a   1.000
_cell.length_b   1.000
_cell.length_c   1.000
_cell.angle_alpha   90.00
_cell.angle_beta   90.00
_cell.angle_gamma   90.00
#
_symmetry.space_group_name_H-M   'P 1'
#
loop_
_entity.id
_entity.type
_entity.pdbx_description
1 polymer ?
#
loop_
_entity_poly.entity_id
_entity_poly.type
_entity_poly.pdbx_seq_one_letter_code
_entity_poly.pdbx_strand_id
1 'polypeptide(L)'
;MIGRHGVDWWRAARRAGLRAARIAVAAATPTAAARFGVDPDVWQRELVRGSVVSPDRLARTAAPLVRRLLRARQVRIRHPNGTDLTVELLRAPPVVEDGRVDRADRRAGRLWTQIPTGVVAVPLVPGVAQGIWESNRPTYNRFADPPVTLGARFTFRRGRLYEYSFDRGGASFAREYARGGRGRESPGALTFGLNPAISRAPEVAEVAAGTVGLLLGGNRSLGGRNPSRFAYLTTLAEANVELDGLPFLEDGRAVPGARPGDRRRAKVPNE
;
A
#
# COMPACT_ATOMS: atom_id res chain seq x y z
N MET A 1 -17.40 -3.22 -12.28
CA MET A 1 -18.32 -2.07 -12.44
C MET A 1 -19.08 -1.87 -11.14
N ILE A 2 -18.59 -0.99 -10.25
CA ILE A 2 -19.52 -0.35 -9.32
C ILE A 2 -20.15 0.72 -10.19
N GLY A 3 -21.24 0.36 -10.87
CA GLY A 3 -22.03 1.31 -11.64
C GLY A 3 -22.57 2.42 -10.73
N ARG A 4 -23.31 3.38 -11.27
CA ARG A 4 -23.96 4.46 -10.50
C ARG A 4 -24.64 3.95 -9.21
N HIS A 5 -25.20 2.75 -9.22
CA HIS A 5 -25.80 2.07 -8.07
C HIS A 5 -24.83 1.78 -6.92
N GLY A 6 -23.54 1.47 -7.19
CA GLY A 6 -22.54 1.26 -6.15
C GLY A 6 -22.17 2.53 -5.39
N VAL A 7 -22.14 3.67 -6.07
CA VAL A 7 -21.88 4.98 -5.43
C VAL A 7 -23.05 5.38 -4.53
N ASP A 8 -24.26 5.12 -4.97
CA ASP A 8 -25.48 5.45 -4.21
C ASP A 8 -25.63 4.56 -2.98
N TRP A 9 -25.29 3.27 -3.11
CA TRP A 9 -25.24 2.36 -1.96
C TRP A 9 -24.24 2.85 -0.90
N TRP A 10 -23.01 3.24 -1.30
CA TRP A 10 -22.01 3.75 -0.37
C TRP A 10 -22.44 5.05 0.32
N ARG A 11 -23.14 5.93 -0.42
CA ARG A 11 -23.71 7.15 0.17
C ARG A 11 -24.79 6.84 1.20
N ALA A 12 -25.67 5.90 0.88
CA ALA A 12 -26.73 5.44 1.80
C ALA A 12 -26.12 4.77 3.03
N ALA A 13 -25.15 3.86 2.85
CA ALA A 13 -24.44 3.19 3.93
C ALA A 13 -23.76 4.19 4.88
N ARG A 14 -23.09 5.22 4.34
CA ARG A 14 -22.49 6.31 5.14
C ARG A 14 -23.54 7.08 5.94
N ARG A 15 -24.66 7.46 5.33
CA ARG A 15 -25.75 8.17 6.03
C ARG A 15 -26.33 7.35 7.16
N ALA A 16 -26.47 6.04 6.93
CA ALA A 16 -26.98 5.10 7.93
C ALA A 16 -25.92 4.66 8.97
N GLY A 17 -24.67 5.10 8.86
CA GLY A 17 -23.58 4.70 9.76
C GLY A 17 -23.23 3.21 9.68
N LEU A 18 -23.55 2.54 8.58
CA LEU A 18 -23.28 1.11 8.36
C LEU A 18 -21.80 0.84 8.29
N ARG A 19 -21.37 -0.25 8.92
CA ARG A 19 -20.02 -0.80 8.80
C ARG A 19 -20.03 -1.98 7.84
N ALA A 20 -18.96 -2.13 7.06
CA ALA A 20 -18.84 -3.21 6.11
C ALA A 20 -17.44 -3.85 6.18
N ALA A 21 -17.36 -5.13 5.88
CA ALA A 21 -16.11 -5.85 5.65
C ALA A 21 -16.11 -6.45 4.25
N ARG A 22 -15.01 -6.30 3.53
CA ARG A 22 -14.75 -7.05 2.31
C ARG A 22 -14.00 -8.31 2.70
N ILE A 23 -14.54 -9.48 2.36
CA ILE A 23 -13.92 -10.76 2.65
C ILE A 23 -13.36 -11.33 1.34
N ALA A 24 -12.04 -11.55 1.29
CA ALA A 24 -11.35 -12.03 0.10
C ALA A 24 -11.19 -13.56 0.04
N VAL A 25 -11.65 -14.29 1.06
CA VAL A 25 -11.45 -15.76 1.17
C VAL A 25 -11.98 -16.53 -0.04
N ALA A 26 -13.01 -16.04 -0.71
CA ALA A 26 -13.59 -16.67 -1.89
C ALA A 26 -12.90 -16.27 -3.22
N ALA A 27 -11.81 -15.51 -3.19
CA ALA A 27 -11.14 -15.00 -4.39
C ALA A 27 -10.29 -16.05 -5.10
N ALA A 28 -9.78 -17.05 -4.38
CA ALA A 28 -8.87 -18.07 -4.88
C ALA A 28 -9.59 -19.15 -5.70
N THR A 29 -10.20 -18.76 -6.81
CA THR A 29 -10.78 -19.74 -7.75
C THR A 29 -9.71 -20.24 -8.73
N PRO A 30 -9.84 -21.47 -9.30
CA PRO A 30 -8.90 -21.98 -10.30
C PRO A 30 -8.69 -21.00 -11.47
N THR A 31 -9.76 -20.40 -11.98
CA THR A 31 -9.70 -19.40 -13.06
C THR A 31 -8.94 -18.14 -12.66
N ALA A 32 -9.14 -17.62 -11.44
CA ALA A 32 -8.39 -16.48 -10.94
C ALA A 32 -6.93 -16.85 -10.71
N ALA A 33 -6.66 -18.00 -10.11
CA ALA A 33 -5.31 -18.49 -9.84
C ALA A 33 -4.47 -18.62 -11.12
N ALA A 34 -5.04 -19.15 -12.18
CA ALA A 34 -4.39 -19.26 -13.49
C ALA A 34 -3.99 -17.88 -14.05
N ARG A 35 -4.80 -16.83 -13.85
CA ARG A 35 -4.48 -15.45 -14.30
C ARG A 35 -3.27 -14.86 -13.59
N PHE A 36 -3.05 -15.24 -12.33
CA PHE A 36 -1.92 -14.79 -11.52
C PHE A 36 -0.71 -15.71 -11.58
N GLY A 37 -0.83 -16.91 -12.17
CA GLY A 37 0.22 -17.91 -12.14
C GLY A 37 0.51 -18.44 -10.75
N VAL A 38 -0.51 -18.54 -9.89
CA VAL A 38 -0.41 -19.05 -8.50
C VAL A 38 -1.22 -20.34 -8.34
N ASP A 39 -0.79 -21.19 -7.42
CA ASP A 39 -1.54 -22.38 -7.04
C ASP A 39 -2.80 -21.97 -6.25
N PRO A 40 -4.01 -22.40 -6.65
CA PRO A 40 -5.25 -22.00 -6.00
C PRO A 40 -5.35 -22.47 -4.55
N ASP A 41 -4.82 -23.65 -4.22
CA ASP A 41 -4.89 -24.19 -2.87
C ASP A 41 -3.90 -23.46 -1.93
N VAL A 42 -2.71 -23.12 -2.43
CA VAL A 42 -1.76 -22.29 -1.69
C VAL A 42 -2.37 -20.92 -1.42
N TRP A 43 -2.95 -20.30 -2.43
CA TRP A 43 -3.61 -19.00 -2.29
C TRP A 43 -4.78 -19.06 -1.32
N GLN A 44 -5.66 -20.06 -1.44
CA GLN A 44 -6.79 -20.25 -0.52
C GLN A 44 -6.32 -20.43 0.93
N ARG A 45 -5.29 -21.26 1.16
CA ARG A 45 -4.73 -21.44 2.50
C ARG A 45 -4.16 -20.14 3.09
N GLU A 46 -3.47 -19.33 2.29
CA GLU A 46 -3.00 -18.01 2.74
C GLU A 46 -4.15 -17.08 3.12
N LEU A 47 -5.20 -17.00 2.28
CA LEU A 47 -6.36 -16.17 2.58
C LEU A 47 -7.05 -16.58 3.88
N VAL A 48 -7.25 -17.90 4.10
CA VAL A 48 -7.84 -18.40 5.35
C VAL A 48 -6.96 -18.08 6.55
N ARG A 49 -5.66 -18.41 6.50
CA ARG A 49 -4.72 -18.12 7.59
C ARG A 49 -4.59 -16.64 7.87
N GLY A 50 -4.53 -15.81 6.83
CA GLY A 50 -4.46 -14.36 6.96
C GLY A 50 -5.72 -13.75 7.56
N SER A 51 -6.88 -14.35 7.32
CA SER A 51 -8.18 -13.89 7.83
C SER A 51 -8.37 -14.10 9.32
N VAL A 52 -7.66 -15.08 9.92
CA VAL A 52 -7.76 -15.38 11.37
C VAL A 52 -6.65 -14.72 12.20
N VAL A 53 -5.76 -13.95 11.59
CA VAL A 53 -4.79 -13.15 12.34
C VAL A 53 -5.52 -12.11 13.18
N SER A 54 -5.33 -12.17 14.50
CA SER A 54 -6.11 -11.33 15.41
C SER A 54 -5.83 -9.83 15.21
N PRO A 55 -6.86 -8.98 15.26
CA PRO A 55 -6.72 -7.52 15.21
C PRO A 55 -5.74 -6.97 16.26
N ASP A 56 -5.74 -7.53 17.47
CA ASP A 56 -4.82 -7.09 18.53
C ASP A 56 -3.35 -7.39 18.18
N ARG A 57 -3.07 -8.50 17.50
CA ARG A 57 -1.73 -8.80 17.01
C ARG A 57 -1.30 -7.79 15.96
N LEU A 58 -2.17 -7.47 15.00
CA LEU A 58 -1.90 -6.49 13.96
C LEU A 58 -1.68 -5.09 14.56
N ALA A 59 -2.53 -4.66 15.50
CA ALA A 59 -2.39 -3.38 16.19
C ALA A 59 -1.07 -3.30 16.98
N ARG A 60 -0.67 -4.37 17.70
CA ARG A 60 0.62 -4.41 18.41
C ARG A 60 1.80 -4.33 17.45
N THR A 61 1.73 -5.01 16.29
CA THR A 61 2.76 -4.93 15.24
C THR A 61 2.83 -3.53 14.62
N ALA A 62 1.69 -2.89 14.39
CA ALA A 62 1.61 -1.53 13.85
C ALA A 62 2.22 -0.47 14.78
N ALA A 63 2.01 -0.60 16.09
CA ALA A 63 2.33 0.47 17.04
C ALA A 63 3.79 0.99 16.99
N PRO A 64 4.85 0.16 16.95
CA PRO A 64 6.22 0.65 16.82
C PRO A 64 6.47 1.33 15.46
N LEU A 65 5.88 0.84 14.37
CA LEU A 65 6.01 1.44 13.04
C LEU A 65 5.35 2.84 13.03
N VAL A 66 4.12 2.93 13.51
CA VAL A 66 3.37 4.19 13.63
C VAL A 66 4.16 5.24 14.42
N ARG A 67 4.74 4.87 15.58
CA ARG A 67 5.55 5.80 16.38
C ARG A 67 6.74 6.36 15.61
N ARG A 68 7.40 5.55 14.77
CA ARG A 68 8.53 5.99 13.95
C ARG A 68 8.06 6.87 12.79
N LEU A 69 7.01 6.47 12.08
CA LEU A 69 6.42 7.22 10.97
C LEU A 69 5.91 8.60 11.37
N LEU A 70 5.31 8.74 12.57
CA LEU A 70 4.86 10.03 13.11
C LEU A 70 5.99 11.03 13.35
N ARG A 71 7.22 10.57 13.56
CA ARG A 71 8.40 11.40 13.82
C ARG A 71 9.21 11.69 12.57
N ALA A 72 9.04 10.87 11.54
CA ALA A 72 9.77 10.97 10.30
C ALA A 72 9.19 12.03 9.36
N ARG A 73 10.06 12.60 8.55
CA ARG A 73 9.69 13.49 7.45
C ARG A 73 9.94 12.84 6.10
N GLN A 74 11.13 12.32 5.89
CA GLN A 74 11.55 11.77 4.61
C GLN A 74 11.59 10.23 4.68
N VAL A 75 11.20 9.61 3.57
CA VAL A 75 11.32 8.16 3.35
C VAL A 75 12.10 7.94 2.08
N ARG A 76 13.14 7.09 2.15
CA ARG A 76 13.84 6.55 0.98
C ARG A 76 13.59 5.05 0.91
N ILE A 77 13.22 4.57 -0.27
CA ILE A 77 12.92 3.16 -0.54
C ILE A 77 13.90 2.70 -1.60
N ARG A 78 14.61 1.59 -1.33
CA ARG A 78 15.57 0.97 -2.26
C ARG A 78 15.29 -0.51 -2.40
N HIS A 79 15.56 -1.04 -3.60
CA HIS A 79 15.50 -2.47 -3.89
C HIS A 79 16.41 -2.79 -5.09
N PRO A 80 17.01 -4.01 -5.16
CA PRO A 80 17.91 -4.40 -6.27
C PRO A 80 17.28 -4.37 -7.67
N ASN A 81 15.93 -4.36 -7.78
CA ASN A 81 15.24 -4.24 -9.08
C ASN A 81 15.37 -2.85 -9.74
N GLY A 82 16.07 -1.91 -9.15
CA GLY A 82 16.22 -0.55 -9.65
C GLY A 82 15.37 0.49 -8.94
N THR A 83 14.59 0.10 -7.92
CA THR A 83 13.88 1.07 -7.08
C THR A 83 14.87 1.90 -6.27
N ASP A 84 14.79 3.21 -6.41
CA ASP A 84 15.37 4.23 -5.53
C ASP A 84 14.44 5.44 -5.54
N LEU A 85 13.53 5.49 -4.59
CA LEU A 85 12.49 6.50 -4.49
C LEU A 85 12.60 7.24 -3.17
N THR A 86 12.63 8.57 -3.24
CA THR A 86 12.54 9.46 -2.08
C THR A 86 11.21 10.20 -2.09
N VAL A 87 10.51 10.21 -0.95
CA VAL A 87 9.23 10.89 -0.74
C VAL A 87 9.22 11.58 0.62
N GLU A 88 8.28 12.49 0.84
CA GLU A 88 8.03 13.09 2.15
C GLU A 88 6.66 12.69 2.70
N LEU A 89 6.62 12.42 4.01
CA LEU A 89 5.40 12.08 4.72
C LEU A 89 4.60 13.35 5.03
N LEU A 90 3.30 13.31 4.76
CA LEU A 90 2.40 14.36 5.23
C LEU A 90 2.28 14.25 6.75
N ARG A 91 2.32 15.38 7.45
CA ARG A 91 2.09 15.44 8.90
C ARG A 91 0.61 15.16 9.21
N ALA A 92 0.24 13.89 9.11
CA ALA A 92 -1.07 13.37 9.45
C ALA A 92 -0.91 12.02 10.17
N PRO A 93 -1.84 11.65 11.07
CA PRO A 93 -1.78 10.36 11.71
C PRO A 93 -1.82 9.23 10.68
N PRO A 94 -0.92 8.22 10.77
CA PRO A 94 -1.03 7.02 9.96
C PRO A 94 -2.38 6.32 10.17
N VAL A 95 -2.93 5.76 9.11
CA VAL A 95 -4.13 4.93 9.17
C VAL A 95 -3.68 3.49 9.40
N VAL A 96 -4.20 2.85 10.43
CA VAL A 96 -3.96 1.43 10.71
C VAL A 96 -5.21 0.65 10.35
N GLU A 97 -5.08 -0.29 9.42
CA GLU A 97 -6.14 -1.25 9.08
C GLU A 97 -5.83 -2.59 9.76
N ASP A 98 -6.45 -2.82 10.90
CA ASP A 98 -6.28 -4.03 11.72
C ASP A 98 -7.47 -4.99 11.66
N GLY A 99 -8.47 -4.70 10.81
CA GLY A 99 -9.70 -5.49 10.66
C GLY A 99 -10.87 -4.99 11.49
N ARG A 100 -10.68 -3.91 12.24
CA ARG A 100 -11.76 -3.23 13.00
C ARG A 100 -12.17 -1.95 12.30
N VAL A 101 -13.43 -1.58 12.50
CA VAL A 101 -13.91 -0.23 12.23
C VAL A 101 -14.26 0.38 13.58
N ASP A 102 -13.30 1.05 14.17
CA ASP A 102 -13.42 1.63 15.50
C ASP A 102 -14.11 3.02 15.51
N ARG A 103 -14.10 3.68 16.66
CA ARG A 103 -14.69 5.02 16.80
C ARG A 103 -13.92 6.10 16.04
N ALA A 104 -12.58 5.98 15.95
CA ALA A 104 -11.75 6.93 15.22
C ALA A 104 -11.95 6.77 13.71
N ASP A 105 -12.06 5.55 13.21
CA ASP A 105 -12.38 5.26 11.82
C ASP A 105 -13.73 5.84 11.41
N ARG A 106 -14.75 5.64 12.25
CA ARG A 106 -16.10 6.18 12.00
C ARG A 106 -16.10 7.71 11.95
N ARG A 107 -15.40 8.37 12.87
CA ARG A 107 -15.25 9.84 12.87
C ARG A 107 -14.56 10.34 11.61
N ALA A 108 -13.59 9.59 11.10
CA ALA A 108 -12.87 9.88 9.86
C ALA A 108 -13.63 9.45 8.59
N GLY A 109 -14.84 8.88 8.74
CA GLY A 109 -15.64 8.38 7.62
C GLY A 109 -15.13 7.10 6.98
N ARG A 110 -14.23 6.38 7.66
CA ARG A 110 -13.78 5.04 7.26
C ARG A 110 -14.74 4.02 7.86
N LEU A 111 -15.64 3.50 7.05
CA LEU A 111 -16.73 2.62 7.48
C LEU A 111 -16.56 1.17 7.02
N TRP A 112 -15.44 0.85 6.40
CA TRP A 112 -15.18 -0.50 5.90
C TRP A 112 -13.74 -0.93 6.19
N THR A 113 -13.55 -2.24 6.26
CA THR A 113 -12.26 -2.92 6.33
C THR A 113 -12.20 -4.06 5.32
N GLN A 114 -11.02 -4.64 5.11
CA GLN A 114 -10.89 -5.89 4.34
C GLN A 114 -10.34 -7.01 5.23
N ILE A 115 -10.63 -8.26 4.84
CA ILE A 115 -10.17 -9.48 5.49
C ILE A 115 -9.70 -10.46 4.39
N PRO A 116 -8.44 -10.88 4.38
CA PRO A 116 -7.33 -10.55 5.30
C PRO A 116 -6.98 -9.06 5.33
N THR A 117 -6.45 -8.63 6.45
CA THR A 117 -6.08 -7.23 6.72
C THR A 117 -4.69 -7.13 7.34
N GLY A 118 -4.25 -5.93 7.62
CA GLY A 118 -2.98 -5.63 8.29
C GLY A 118 -2.13 -4.65 7.48
N VAL A 119 -2.45 -3.35 7.54
CA VAL A 119 -1.73 -2.29 6.83
C VAL A 119 -1.57 -1.07 7.71
N VAL A 120 -0.39 -0.44 7.65
CA VAL A 120 -0.20 0.95 8.05
C VAL A 120 -0.08 1.79 6.79
N ALA A 121 -0.96 2.77 6.60
CA ALA A 121 -0.92 3.69 5.48
C ALA A 121 -0.59 5.11 5.94
N VAL A 122 0.30 5.79 5.21
CA VAL A 122 0.70 7.17 5.49
C VAL A 122 0.57 8.01 4.22
N PRO A 123 -0.15 9.14 4.25
CA PRO A 123 -0.25 10.03 3.12
C PRO A 123 1.07 10.76 2.87
N LEU A 124 1.32 11.11 1.61
CA LEU A 124 2.54 11.78 1.16
C LEU A 124 2.29 13.26 0.88
N VAL A 125 3.37 14.04 1.01
CA VAL A 125 3.40 15.44 0.57
C VAL A 125 3.44 15.45 -0.97
N PRO A 126 2.50 16.12 -1.65
CA PRO A 126 2.54 16.24 -3.10
C PRO A 126 3.70 17.14 -3.55
N GLY A 127 4.24 16.87 -4.73
CA GLY A 127 5.24 17.75 -5.36
C GLY A 127 6.71 17.50 -4.98
N VAL A 128 7.00 16.49 -4.16
CA VAL A 128 8.37 16.25 -3.64
C VAL A 128 8.96 14.88 -4.00
N ALA A 129 8.17 13.98 -4.57
CA ALA A 129 8.66 12.64 -4.93
C ALA A 129 9.73 12.73 -6.03
N GLN A 130 10.82 11.99 -5.85
CA GLN A 130 11.93 11.94 -6.77
C GLN A 130 12.52 10.54 -6.86
N GLY A 131 12.80 10.04 -8.07
CA GLY A 131 13.43 8.75 -8.29
C GLY A 131 12.55 7.74 -8.98
N ILE A 132 12.85 6.46 -8.79
CA ILE A 132 12.24 5.35 -9.49
C ILE A 132 11.58 4.41 -8.47
N TRP A 133 10.38 3.98 -8.80
CA TRP A 133 9.68 2.88 -8.15
C TRP A 133 9.45 1.77 -9.16
N GLU A 134 9.76 0.52 -8.78
CA GLU A 134 9.45 -0.65 -9.58
C GLU A 134 8.83 -1.73 -8.71
N SER A 135 7.63 -2.18 -9.06
CA SER A 135 6.95 -3.22 -8.31
C SER A 135 7.47 -4.61 -8.70
N ASN A 136 7.64 -5.48 -7.70
CA ASN A 136 7.99 -6.89 -7.92
C ASN A 136 6.83 -7.85 -7.62
N ARG A 137 5.62 -7.31 -7.44
CA ARG A 137 4.40 -8.08 -7.20
C ARG A 137 3.34 -7.78 -8.25
N PRO A 138 2.51 -8.77 -8.63
CA PRO A 138 1.34 -8.50 -9.44
C PRO A 138 0.42 -7.50 -8.76
N THR A 139 -0.11 -6.56 -9.54
CA THR A 139 -1.15 -5.65 -9.09
C THR A 139 -2.49 -6.10 -9.63
N TYR A 140 -3.46 -6.27 -8.76
CA TYR A 140 -4.83 -6.61 -9.13
C TYR A 140 -5.74 -5.40 -9.08
N ASN A 141 -6.32 -5.07 -10.23
CA ASN A 141 -7.38 -4.09 -10.31
C ASN A 141 -8.64 -4.74 -10.91
N ARG A 142 -9.58 -5.13 -10.06
CA ARG A 142 -10.81 -5.82 -10.48
C ARG A 142 -11.70 -5.03 -11.43
N PHE A 143 -11.46 -3.72 -11.56
CA PHE A 143 -12.22 -2.85 -12.46
C PHE A 143 -11.53 -2.64 -13.79
N ALA A 144 -10.31 -3.13 -13.95
CA ALA A 144 -9.51 -3.04 -15.15
C ALA A 144 -9.69 -4.28 -16.05
N ASP A 145 -9.42 -4.10 -17.34
CA ASP A 145 -9.36 -5.18 -18.32
C ASP A 145 -8.10 -5.00 -19.18
N PRO A 146 -7.13 -5.91 -19.07
CA PRO A 146 -7.04 -7.03 -18.13
C PRO A 146 -6.92 -6.56 -16.67
N PRO A 147 -7.39 -7.36 -15.71
CA PRO A 147 -7.42 -6.97 -14.29
C PRO A 147 -6.05 -7.06 -13.59
N VAL A 148 -5.04 -7.62 -14.24
CA VAL A 148 -3.71 -7.85 -13.67
C VAL A 148 -2.67 -7.05 -14.44
N THR A 149 -1.82 -6.35 -13.71
CA THR A 149 -0.61 -5.72 -14.26
C THR A 149 0.63 -6.30 -13.58
N LEU A 150 1.73 -6.39 -14.33
CA LEU A 150 3.03 -6.85 -13.87
C LEU A 150 4.10 -5.81 -14.17
N GLY A 151 5.16 -5.77 -13.35
CA GLY A 151 6.35 -4.96 -13.59
C GLY A 151 6.04 -3.47 -13.73
N ALA A 152 5.18 -2.92 -12.84
CA ALA A 152 4.90 -1.50 -12.86
C ALA A 152 6.16 -0.72 -12.48
N ARG A 153 6.69 0.07 -13.40
CA ARG A 153 7.82 0.98 -13.20
C ARG A 153 7.36 2.41 -13.37
N PHE A 154 7.62 3.25 -12.37
CA PHE A 154 7.24 4.65 -12.32
C PHE A 154 8.47 5.51 -12.08
N THR A 155 8.72 6.49 -12.94
CA THR A 155 9.75 7.52 -12.74
C THR A 155 9.10 8.81 -12.26
N PHE A 156 9.53 9.31 -11.11
CA PHE A 156 9.04 10.56 -10.53
C PHE A 156 10.07 11.66 -10.66
N ARG A 157 9.61 12.82 -11.12
CA ARG A 157 10.42 14.05 -11.18
C ARG A 157 9.59 15.21 -10.62
N ARG A 158 10.15 15.97 -9.69
CA ARG A 158 9.48 17.12 -9.07
C ARG A 158 8.07 16.76 -8.56
N GLY A 159 7.96 15.60 -7.89
CA GLY A 159 6.72 15.10 -7.29
C GLY A 159 5.65 14.62 -8.24
N ARG A 160 5.95 14.44 -9.51
CA ARG A 160 5.01 13.98 -10.52
C ARG A 160 5.51 12.75 -11.25
N LEU A 161 4.60 11.86 -11.60
CA LEU A 161 4.87 10.77 -12.53
C LEU A 161 5.25 11.37 -13.89
N TYR A 162 6.51 11.16 -14.25
CA TYR A 162 7.10 11.65 -15.50
C TYR A 162 6.99 10.58 -16.59
N GLU A 163 7.24 9.32 -16.22
CA GLU A 163 7.24 8.18 -17.13
C GLU A 163 6.73 6.95 -16.41
N TYR A 164 6.09 6.04 -17.13
CA TYR A 164 5.69 4.75 -16.63
C TYR A 164 5.80 3.66 -17.68
N SER A 165 6.09 2.43 -17.25
CA SER A 165 6.06 1.24 -18.06
C SER A 165 5.50 0.05 -17.27
N PHE A 166 5.16 -1.01 -17.98
CA PHE A 166 4.66 -2.26 -17.43
C PHE A 166 5.14 -3.42 -18.29
N ASP A 167 5.48 -4.54 -17.67
CA ASP A 167 5.76 -5.78 -18.41
C ASP A 167 4.48 -6.35 -19.03
N ARG A 168 3.35 -6.21 -18.32
CA ARG A 168 2.03 -6.67 -18.78
C ARG A 168 0.90 -5.82 -18.20
N GLY A 169 -0.16 -5.64 -18.99
CA GLY A 169 -1.41 -5.01 -18.53
C GLY A 169 -1.40 -3.47 -18.50
N GLY A 170 -0.33 -2.83 -18.96
CA GLY A 170 -0.17 -1.37 -18.91
C GLY A 170 -1.25 -0.58 -19.63
N ALA A 171 -1.91 -1.16 -20.65
CA ALA A 171 -3.00 -0.50 -21.36
C ALA A 171 -4.21 -0.21 -20.45
N SER A 172 -4.51 -1.09 -19.47
CA SER A 172 -5.59 -0.85 -18.51
C SER A 172 -5.25 0.30 -17.56
N PHE A 173 -4.01 0.35 -17.08
CA PHE A 173 -3.52 1.49 -16.30
C PHE A 173 -3.63 2.80 -17.08
N ALA A 174 -3.14 2.83 -18.34
CA ALA A 174 -3.16 4.04 -19.16
C ALA A 174 -4.57 4.61 -19.35
N ARG A 175 -5.57 3.74 -19.59
CA ARG A 175 -6.98 4.14 -19.72
C ARG A 175 -7.53 4.77 -18.44
N GLU A 176 -7.25 4.18 -17.29
CA GLU A 176 -7.71 4.70 -15.98
C GLU A 176 -6.96 5.98 -15.62
N TYR A 177 -5.64 5.98 -15.83
CA TYR A 177 -4.80 7.15 -15.61
C TYR A 177 -5.26 8.35 -16.43
N ALA A 178 -5.58 8.16 -17.71
CA ALA A 178 -6.09 9.23 -18.56
C ALA A 178 -7.36 9.88 -18.01
N ARG A 179 -8.23 9.10 -17.34
CA ARG A 179 -9.50 9.54 -16.75
C ARG A 179 -9.34 10.10 -15.33
N GLY A 180 -8.16 9.98 -14.73
CA GLY A 180 -7.94 10.23 -13.30
C GLY A 180 -8.08 11.68 -12.84
N GLY A 181 -8.07 12.65 -13.76
CA GLY A 181 -8.16 14.06 -13.45
C GLY A 181 -6.91 14.61 -12.74
N ARG A 182 -7.05 15.79 -12.14
CA ARG A 182 -5.96 16.50 -11.46
C ARG A 182 -5.43 15.69 -10.28
N GLY A 183 -4.10 15.62 -10.14
CA GLY A 183 -3.41 14.94 -9.03
C GLY A 183 -3.18 13.45 -9.26
N ARG A 184 -3.62 12.88 -10.38
CA ARG A 184 -3.37 11.48 -10.73
C ARG A 184 -1.88 11.13 -10.82
N GLU A 185 -1.06 12.12 -11.18
CA GLU A 185 0.37 12.00 -11.38
C GLU A 185 1.18 12.04 -10.08
N SER A 186 0.55 12.37 -8.96
CA SER A 186 1.26 12.52 -7.67
C SER A 186 1.18 11.23 -6.86
N PRO A 187 2.27 10.78 -6.25
CA PRO A 187 2.23 9.76 -5.21
C PRO A 187 1.31 10.21 -4.08
N GLY A 188 0.38 9.34 -3.68
CA GLY A 188 -0.64 9.65 -2.69
C GLY A 188 -0.31 9.16 -1.29
N ALA A 189 0.20 7.92 -1.19
CA ALA A 189 0.53 7.31 0.09
C ALA A 189 1.58 6.21 -0.05
N LEU A 190 2.25 5.89 1.07
CA LEU A 190 2.94 4.63 1.28
C LEU A 190 2.08 3.74 2.18
N THR A 191 2.17 2.43 1.93
CA THR A 191 1.59 1.41 2.80
C THR A 191 2.66 0.43 3.27
N PHE A 192 2.49 -0.13 4.47
CA PHE A 192 3.37 -1.12 5.07
C PHE A 192 2.53 -2.29 5.54
N GLY A 193 2.73 -3.47 4.93
CA GLY A 193 2.00 -4.68 5.27
C GLY A 193 2.46 -5.31 6.58
N LEU A 194 1.52 -5.88 7.32
CA LEU A 194 1.73 -6.39 8.68
C LEU A 194 1.32 -7.86 8.86
N ASN A 195 0.56 -8.44 7.92
CA ASN A 195 -0.02 -9.76 8.09
C ASN A 195 1.01 -10.86 7.81
N PRO A 196 1.47 -11.60 8.84
CA PRO A 196 2.53 -12.58 8.67
C PRO A 196 2.07 -13.88 7.97
N ALA A 197 0.79 -14.06 7.77
CA ALA A 197 0.23 -15.25 7.13
C ALA A 197 -0.04 -15.06 5.63
N ILE A 198 0.19 -13.85 5.11
CA ILE A 198 0.09 -13.54 3.68
C ILE A 198 1.50 -13.38 3.12
N SER A 199 1.78 -14.03 2.00
CA SER A 199 3.06 -13.93 1.30
C SER A 199 2.91 -13.79 -0.21
N ARG A 200 2.02 -14.56 -0.83
CA ARG A 200 1.87 -14.63 -2.29
C ARG A 200 0.45 -14.34 -2.79
N ALA A 201 -0.53 -14.19 -1.89
CA ALA A 201 -1.92 -13.90 -2.26
C ALA A 201 -2.01 -12.57 -3.03
N PRO A 202 -2.26 -12.57 -4.34
CA PRO A 202 -2.08 -11.38 -5.18
C PRO A 202 -3.12 -10.30 -4.93
N GLU A 203 -4.34 -10.68 -4.55
CA GLU A 203 -5.45 -9.75 -4.35
C GLU A 203 -5.32 -8.91 -3.07
N VAL A 204 -4.47 -9.35 -2.15
CA VAL A 204 -4.20 -8.72 -0.85
C VAL A 204 -2.69 -8.58 -0.60
N ALA A 205 -1.91 -8.42 -1.66
CA ALA A 205 -0.45 -8.34 -1.58
C ALA A 205 0.03 -7.21 -0.65
N GLU A 206 -0.72 -6.13 -0.56
CA GLU A 206 -0.41 -4.97 0.28
C GLU A 206 -0.45 -5.26 1.78
N VAL A 207 -1.18 -6.31 2.22
CA VAL A 207 -1.25 -6.65 3.65
C VAL A 207 -0.13 -7.59 4.10
N ALA A 208 0.61 -8.21 3.16
CA ALA A 208 1.70 -9.14 3.48
C ALA A 208 2.78 -8.45 4.31
N ALA A 209 3.20 -9.09 5.41
CA ALA A 209 4.22 -8.53 6.27
C ALA A 209 5.51 -8.22 5.50
N GLY A 210 6.05 -7.00 5.67
CA GLY A 210 7.27 -6.54 4.99
C GLY A 210 7.06 -6.04 3.56
N THR A 211 5.85 -6.05 3.04
CA THR A 211 5.54 -5.42 1.76
C THR A 211 5.36 -3.91 1.93
N VAL A 212 5.98 -3.16 1.03
CA VAL A 212 5.76 -1.71 0.90
C VAL A 212 4.87 -1.48 -0.30
N GLY A 213 3.85 -0.64 -0.15
CA GLY A 213 2.99 -0.23 -1.25
C GLY A 213 3.15 1.25 -1.59
N LEU A 214 3.08 1.57 -2.87
CA LEU A 214 2.99 2.94 -3.37
C LEU A 214 1.62 3.16 -3.99
N LEU A 215 0.83 4.03 -3.38
CA LEU A 215 -0.43 4.52 -3.94
C LEU A 215 -0.14 5.73 -4.82
N LEU A 216 -0.49 5.65 -6.09
CA LEU A 216 -0.47 6.79 -7.01
C LEU A 216 -1.87 7.40 -7.09
N GLY A 217 -1.99 8.73 -6.99
CA GLY A 217 -3.24 9.46 -7.11
C GLY A 217 -3.90 9.82 -5.77
N GLY A 218 -5.22 9.68 -5.68
CA GLY A 218 -6.04 10.18 -4.58
C GLY A 218 -5.75 9.55 -3.21
N ASN A 219 -5.71 10.38 -2.16
CA ASN A 219 -5.40 9.93 -0.81
C ASN A 219 -6.29 10.55 0.29
N ARG A 220 -7.45 11.12 -0.09
CA ARG A 220 -8.36 11.75 0.89
C ARG A 220 -8.88 10.80 1.95
N SER A 221 -9.10 9.53 1.61
CA SER A 221 -9.51 8.47 2.57
C SER A 221 -8.46 8.20 3.64
N LEU A 222 -7.20 8.55 3.37
CA LEU A 222 -6.06 8.40 4.27
C LEU A 222 -5.69 9.71 4.99
N GLY A 223 -6.54 10.74 4.91
CA GLY A 223 -6.26 12.05 5.52
C GLY A 223 -5.40 12.98 4.67
N GLY A 224 -5.11 12.60 3.42
CA GLY A 224 -4.38 13.45 2.48
C GLY A 224 -5.26 14.47 1.76
N ARG A 225 -4.64 15.31 0.92
CA ARG A 225 -5.30 16.41 0.21
C ARG A 225 -5.44 16.20 -1.29
N ASN A 226 -4.93 15.09 -1.84
CA ASN A 226 -5.02 14.80 -3.27
C ASN A 226 -6.46 14.42 -3.65
N PRO A 227 -7.15 15.22 -4.49
CA PRO A 227 -8.56 15.02 -4.83
C PRO A 227 -8.77 14.02 -5.96
N SER A 228 -7.72 13.47 -6.57
CA SER A 228 -7.84 12.59 -7.72
C SER A 228 -8.84 11.46 -7.45
N ARG A 229 -9.63 11.13 -8.47
CA ARG A 229 -10.47 9.93 -8.45
C ARG A 229 -9.70 8.67 -8.86
N PHE A 230 -8.54 8.85 -9.47
CA PHE A 230 -7.60 7.78 -9.76
C PHE A 230 -6.87 7.39 -8.48
N ALA A 231 -6.79 6.10 -8.21
CA ALA A 231 -6.05 5.54 -7.11
C ALA A 231 -5.51 4.17 -7.56
N TYR A 232 -4.19 4.07 -7.67
CA TYR A 232 -3.53 2.87 -8.17
C TYR A 232 -2.41 2.45 -7.22
N LEU A 233 -2.61 1.33 -6.54
CA LEU A 233 -1.65 0.78 -5.57
C LEU A 233 -0.81 -0.30 -6.23
N THR A 234 0.50 -0.16 -6.15
CA THR A 234 1.49 -1.20 -6.53
C THR A 234 2.32 -1.56 -5.33
N THR A 235 2.88 -2.77 -5.30
CA THR A 235 3.56 -3.31 -4.13
C THR A 235 4.95 -3.83 -4.45
N LEU A 236 5.84 -3.67 -3.47
CA LEU A 236 7.23 -4.10 -3.49
C LEU A 236 7.53 -4.91 -2.22
N ALA A 237 7.89 -6.17 -2.39
CA ALA A 237 8.36 -7.01 -1.28
C ALA A 237 9.88 -6.84 -1.11
N GLU A 238 10.37 -7.16 0.10
CA GLU A 238 11.81 -7.21 0.41
C GLU A 238 12.53 -5.87 0.18
N ALA A 239 11.83 -4.76 0.34
CA ALA A 239 12.40 -3.43 0.19
C ALA A 239 13.25 -3.03 1.41
N ASN A 240 14.29 -2.25 1.14
CA ASN A 240 15.02 -1.48 2.16
C ASN A 240 14.41 -0.09 2.27
N VAL A 241 14.02 0.30 3.47
CA VAL A 241 13.37 1.57 3.76
C VAL A 241 14.12 2.31 4.84
N GLU A 242 14.40 3.58 4.59
CA GLU A 242 15.00 4.51 5.56
C GLU A 242 14.00 5.62 5.91
N LEU A 243 13.97 6.00 7.18
CA LEU A 243 13.26 7.17 7.68
C LEU A 243 14.28 8.20 8.15
N ASP A 244 14.34 9.37 7.49
CA ASP A 244 15.32 10.43 7.77
C ASP A 244 16.78 9.90 7.81
N GLY A 245 17.11 8.96 6.89
CA GLY A 245 18.42 8.34 6.78
C GLY A 245 18.69 7.21 7.80
N LEU A 246 17.70 6.81 8.61
CA LEU A 246 17.83 5.71 9.57
C LEU A 246 17.07 4.46 9.07
N PRO A 247 17.64 3.26 9.16
CA PRO A 247 16.98 2.03 8.74
C PRO A 247 15.62 1.84 9.42
N PHE A 248 14.61 1.52 8.60
CA PHE A 248 13.26 1.24 9.05
C PHE A 248 12.83 -0.19 8.70
N LEU A 249 13.08 -0.58 7.44
CA LEU A 249 12.98 -1.95 6.97
C LEU A 249 14.30 -2.34 6.31
N GLU A 250 14.75 -3.57 6.51
CA GLU A 250 15.83 -4.23 5.76
C GLU A 250 15.28 -5.53 5.19
N ASP A 251 15.36 -5.69 3.86
CA ASP A 251 14.78 -6.83 3.13
C ASP A 251 13.32 -7.11 3.56
N GLY A 252 12.53 -6.06 3.70
CA GLY A 252 11.15 -6.10 4.15
C GLY A 252 10.95 -6.37 5.65
N ARG A 253 12.01 -6.55 6.44
CA ARG A 253 11.92 -6.82 7.88
C ARG A 253 12.09 -5.55 8.69
N ALA A 254 11.20 -5.35 9.67
CA ALA A 254 11.29 -4.20 10.55
C ALA A 254 12.59 -4.21 11.39
N VAL A 255 13.36 -3.12 11.28
CA VAL A 255 14.55 -2.91 12.08
C VAL A 255 14.14 -2.25 13.41
N PRO A 256 14.60 -2.76 14.56
CA PRO A 256 14.39 -2.07 15.83
C PRO A 256 14.87 -0.63 15.74
N GLY A 257 14.10 0.31 16.29
CA GLY A 257 14.49 1.73 16.27
C GLY A 257 15.83 1.93 16.97
N ALA A 258 16.77 2.61 16.32
CA ALA A 258 18.01 3.05 16.94
C ALA A 258 17.70 3.89 18.19
N ARG A 259 18.35 3.59 19.30
CA ARG A 259 18.25 4.42 20.51
C ARG A 259 18.93 5.77 20.27
N PRO A 260 18.47 6.86 20.91
CA PRO A 260 19.22 8.11 20.89
C PRO A 260 20.63 7.83 21.42
N GLY A 261 21.65 7.85 20.57
CA GLY A 261 23.03 7.49 20.88
C GLY A 261 23.70 6.55 19.87
N ASP A 262 22.95 5.75 19.12
CA ASP A 262 23.50 4.77 18.16
C ASP A 262 24.08 5.41 16.87
N ARG A 263 23.99 6.74 16.72
CA ARG A 263 24.51 7.47 15.55
C ARG A 263 26.04 7.38 15.36
N ARG A 264 26.80 6.79 16.32
CA ARG A 264 28.27 6.72 16.28
C ARG A 264 28.84 5.41 15.73
N ARG A 265 28.04 4.45 15.29
CA ARG A 265 28.50 3.16 14.76
C ARG A 265 28.18 2.87 13.30
N ALA A 266 27.79 3.85 12.51
CA ALA A 266 27.88 3.71 11.06
C ALA A 266 29.36 3.68 10.69
N LYS A 267 29.93 2.50 10.50
CA LYS A 267 31.28 2.30 9.99
C LYS A 267 31.38 3.02 8.64
N VAL A 268 32.27 4.00 8.59
CA VAL A 268 32.87 4.47 7.34
C VAL A 268 33.53 3.24 6.71
N PRO A 269 33.21 2.88 5.44
CA PRO A 269 34.02 1.87 4.74
C PRO A 269 35.43 2.44 4.64
N ASN A 270 36.42 1.71 5.14
CA ASN A 270 37.82 1.98 4.83
C ASN A 270 37.98 1.76 3.32
N GLU A 271 38.55 2.76 2.66
CA GLU A 271 39.10 2.72 1.30
C GLU A 271 40.14 1.61 1.14
#